data_dc8586367ace53633197170c57b37c48
#
_entry.id   dc8586367ace53633197170c57b37c48
#
_cell.length_a   1.000
_cell.length_b   1.000
_cell.length_c   1.000
_cell.angle_alpha   90.00
_cell.angle_beta   90.00
_cell.angle_gamma   90.00
#
_symmetry.space_group_name_H-M   'P 1'
#
loop_
_entity.id
_entity.type
_entity.pdbx_description
1 polymer ?
#
loop_
_entity_poly.entity_id
_entity_poly.type
_entity_poly.pdbx_seq_one_letter_code
_entity_poly.pdbx_strand_id
1 'polypeptide(L)'
;MRELPVPAHFDPARVGEVWRVPYEERAAEAPAWADQHGVSPASDDSLRVCLLAVDVQNTFCVPDFELFVAGRSGTGAVDDNRRLCEFVYRNLGAITQVFPSLDTHHAMQVFHAIWLVDEHGNHPAPYTLVSAEEVASGRWRVNEAVADTLGLDVSYARRHLAHYTRLLAEGGKYDLTIWPYHAMLGGIGHALVSAVEEAIFFHGVARHSRPEFQVKGENALTEHYSMLGPEVTEGPDGDRLGGKNTELIEKLLSFDAVVVAGQAKSHCMAWTIDDLLEDDDVRERLAERTYLLEDCTSPVVVPGVVDYTDEADAAFERYAAAGLHVVRSTDPIEAWPGVRSTAAGEARSTG
;
A
#
# COMPACT_ATOMS: atom_id res chain seq x y z
N MET A 1 -13.61 12.54 19.74
CA MET A 1 -12.36 13.19 19.25
C MET A 1 -12.78 14.39 18.43
N ARG A 2 -12.10 15.53 18.56
CA ARG A 2 -12.48 16.76 17.82
C ARG A 2 -11.66 16.80 16.52
N GLU A 3 -12.31 17.00 15.38
CA GLU A 3 -11.61 17.33 14.13
C GLU A 3 -10.82 18.63 14.27
N LEU A 4 -9.63 18.64 13.71
CA LEU A 4 -8.70 19.76 13.74
C LEU A 4 -8.75 20.53 12.41
N PRO A 5 -8.40 21.82 12.39
CA PRO A 5 -8.27 22.53 11.13
C PRO A 5 -7.07 21.98 10.34
N VAL A 6 -7.16 22.04 9.02
CA VAL A 6 -6.01 21.72 8.16
C VAL A 6 -4.98 22.87 8.31
N PRO A 7 -3.68 22.56 8.50
CA PRO A 7 -2.63 23.57 8.60
C PRO A 7 -2.55 24.46 7.36
N ALA A 8 -2.22 25.74 7.55
CA ALA A 8 -2.20 26.73 6.47
C ALA A 8 -1.16 26.47 5.37
N HIS A 9 -0.14 25.67 5.64
CA HIS A 9 0.87 25.30 4.65
C HIS A 9 0.38 24.26 3.63
N PHE A 10 -0.66 23.49 3.95
CA PHE A 10 -1.19 22.49 3.02
C PHE A 10 -1.95 23.17 1.87
N ASP A 11 -1.49 22.93 0.65
CA ASP A 11 -2.14 23.39 -0.56
C ASP A 11 -2.69 22.19 -1.34
N PRO A 12 -4.02 21.96 -1.32
CA PRO A 12 -4.63 20.81 -2.00
C PRO A 12 -4.47 20.84 -3.53
N ALA A 13 -4.19 22.02 -4.11
CA ALA A 13 -3.99 22.13 -5.55
C ALA A 13 -2.64 21.56 -6.01
N ARG A 14 -1.68 21.40 -5.10
CA ARG A 14 -0.34 20.94 -5.41
C ARG A 14 -0.11 19.44 -5.19
N VAL A 15 -1.09 18.70 -4.72
CA VAL A 15 -0.90 17.28 -4.33
C VAL A 15 -0.38 16.40 -5.48
N GLY A 16 -0.71 16.73 -6.73
CA GLY A 16 -0.18 16.06 -7.93
C GLY A 16 1.22 16.51 -8.39
N GLU A 17 1.93 17.32 -7.59
CA GLU A 17 3.27 17.83 -7.90
C GLU A 17 4.33 17.18 -7.02
N VAL A 18 5.58 17.19 -7.50
CA VAL A 18 6.75 16.80 -6.72
C VAL A 18 7.50 18.03 -6.28
N TRP A 19 7.74 18.16 -4.97
CA TRP A 19 8.56 19.24 -4.41
C TRP A 19 9.44 18.75 -3.26
N ARG A 20 10.36 19.58 -2.86
CA ARG A 20 11.17 19.34 -1.68
C ARG A 20 10.45 19.85 -0.44
N VAL A 21 10.10 18.94 0.48
CA VAL A 21 9.48 19.29 1.77
C VAL A 21 10.40 20.19 2.59
N PRO A 22 9.90 21.34 3.10
CA PRO A 22 10.70 22.26 3.92
C PRO A 22 10.72 21.77 5.38
N TYR A 23 11.45 20.71 5.68
CA TYR A 23 11.45 20.02 6.97
C TYR A 23 11.70 20.93 8.17
N GLU A 24 12.66 21.88 8.08
CA GLU A 24 12.99 22.76 9.19
C GLU A 24 11.81 23.68 9.56
N GLU A 25 11.08 24.17 8.54
CA GLU A 25 9.88 24.98 8.76
C GLU A 25 8.78 24.13 9.40
N ARG A 26 8.52 22.93 8.88
CA ARG A 26 7.51 22.01 9.42
C ARG A 26 7.85 21.54 10.82
N ALA A 27 9.13 21.29 11.11
CA ALA A 27 9.59 20.92 12.44
C ALA A 27 9.39 22.05 13.48
N ALA A 28 9.49 23.31 13.05
CA ALA A 28 9.22 24.46 13.92
C ALA A 28 7.71 24.72 14.10
N GLU A 29 6.90 24.51 13.05
CA GLU A 29 5.46 24.76 13.06
C GLU A 29 4.68 23.69 13.83
N ALA A 30 5.02 22.41 13.67
CA ALA A 30 4.22 21.30 14.18
C ALA A 30 4.04 21.31 15.70
N PRO A 31 5.05 21.55 16.55
CA PRO A 31 4.85 21.65 18.01
C PRO A 31 3.97 22.85 18.39
N ALA A 32 4.18 24.02 17.77
CA ALA A 32 3.39 25.22 18.05
C ALA A 32 1.91 25.02 17.65
N TRP A 33 1.69 24.32 16.54
CA TRP A 33 0.34 23.96 16.07
C TRP A 33 -0.33 22.94 17.01
N ALA A 34 0.43 21.94 17.49
CA ALA A 34 -0.05 20.96 18.47
C ALA A 34 -0.48 21.64 19.78
N ASP A 35 0.36 22.53 20.31
CA ASP A 35 0.06 23.30 21.52
C ASP A 35 -1.19 24.17 21.35
N GLN A 36 -1.30 24.89 20.21
CA GLN A 36 -2.44 25.75 19.91
C GLN A 36 -3.75 24.97 19.87
N HIS A 37 -3.72 23.72 19.40
CA HIS A 37 -4.92 22.91 19.22
C HIS A 37 -5.16 21.88 20.34
N GLY A 38 -4.27 21.83 21.34
CA GLY A 38 -4.37 20.91 22.48
C GLY A 38 -4.15 19.44 22.07
N VAL A 39 -3.24 19.21 21.14
CA VAL A 39 -2.87 17.87 20.66
C VAL A 39 -1.80 17.28 21.58
N SER A 40 -2.08 16.15 22.20
CA SER A 40 -1.16 15.43 23.10
C SER A 40 -0.19 14.52 22.32
N PRO A 41 0.95 14.14 22.90
CA PRO A 41 1.79 13.07 22.35
C PRO A 41 1.01 11.75 22.15
N ALA A 42 1.38 10.98 21.12
CA ALA A 42 0.73 9.70 20.80
C ALA A 42 0.81 8.65 21.94
N SER A 43 1.81 8.78 22.83
CA SER A 43 1.92 7.92 24.02
C SER A 43 0.76 8.05 25.00
N ASP A 44 0.01 9.14 24.93
CA ASP A 44 -1.08 9.43 25.86
C ASP A 44 -2.43 8.95 25.33
N ASP A 45 -2.46 8.35 24.13
CA ASP A 45 -3.68 7.89 23.50
C ASP A 45 -4.33 6.72 24.26
N SER A 46 -5.57 6.92 24.67
CA SER A 46 -6.41 5.87 25.25
C SER A 46 -7.10 5.00 24.19
N LEU A 47 -7.31 5.53 22.99
CA LEU A 47 -7.74 4.81 21.79
C LEU A 47 -6.60 4.90 20.78
N ARG A 48 -6.01 3.75 20.48
CA ARG A 48 -4.85 3.68 19.58
C ARG A 48 -5.32 3.42 18.15
N VAL A 49 -5.08 4.38 17.27
CA VAL A 49 -5.43 4.29 15.85
C VAL A 49 -4.17 4.29 15.02
N CYS A 50 -3.99 3.31 14.14
CA CYS A 50 -2.93 3.35 13.14
C CYS A 50 -3.48 3.61 11.74
N LEU A 51 -2.66 4.22 10.90
CA LEU A 51 -2.92 4.45 9.48
C LEU A 51 -1.90 3.68 8.64
N LEU A 52 -2.37 2.71 7.86
CA LEU A 52 -1.60 2.11 6.77
C LEU A 52 -1.74 3.01 5.54
N ALA A 53 -0.65 3.63 5.12
CA ALA A 53 -0.57 4.45 3.90
C ALA A 53 0.13 3.62 2.81
N VAL A 54 -0.67 2.84 2.07
CA VAL A 54 -0.18 1.83 1.13
C VAL A 54 0.35 2.50 -0.13
N ASP A 55 1.64 2.37 -0.40
CA ASP A 55 2.33 2.75 -1.64
C ASP A 55 1.94 4.14 -2.19
N VAL A 56 1.84 5.13 -1.30
CA VAL A 56 1.52 6.53 -1.64
C VAL A 56 2.76 7.24 -2.22
N GLN A 57 3.36 6.60 -3.23
CA GLN A 57 4.62 6.99 -3.88
C GLN A 57 4.37 7.76 -5.17
N ASN A 58 5.35 8.57 -5.59
CA ASN A 58 5.24 9.37 -6.82
C ASN A 58 4.95 8.50 -8.05
N THR A 59 5.55 7.32 -8.15
CA THR A 59 5.38 6.39 -9.28
C THR A 59 3.91 6.00 -9.52
N PHE A 60 3.10 5.91 -8.44
CA PHE A 60 1.67 5.54 -8.52
C PHE A 60 0.72 6.73 -8.45
N CYS A 61 1.17 7.86 -7.92
CA CYS A 61 0.26 8.90 -7.47
C CYS A 61 0.44 10.25 -8.16
N VAL A 62 1.52 10.46 -8.90
CA VAL A 62 1.78 11.71 -9.61
C VAL A 62 1.60 11.50 -11.10
N PRO A 63 0.84 12.37 -11.80
CA PRO A 63 0.69 12.31 -13.25
C PRO A 63 2.03 12.29 -13.99
N ASP A 64 2.09 11.61 -15.12
CA ASP A 64 3.27 11.44 -15.97
C ASP A 64 4.38 10.52 -15.37
N PHE A 65 4.17 9.94 -14.20
CA PHE A 65 5.03 8.86 -13.69
C PHE A 65 4.60 7.49 -14.24
N GLU A 66 5.46 6.50 -14.04
CA GLU A 66 5.50 5.25 -14.80
C GLU A 66 4.23 4.39 -14.68
N LEU A 67 3.58 4.43 -13.51
CA LEU A 67 2.39 3.61 -13.24
C LEU A 67 1.31 4.42 -12.51
N PHE A 68 1.04 5.64 -13.02
CA PHE A 68 0.06 6.52 -12.41
C PHE A 68 -1.33 5.89 -12.34
N VAL A 69 -1.87 5.78 -11.14
CA VAL A 69 -3.20 5.21 -10.87
C VAL A 69 -4.27 6.27 -11.09
N ALA A 70 -4.61 6.46 -12.36
CA ALA A 70 -5.59 7.48 -12.77
C ALA A 70 -7.03 7.15 -12.38
N GLY A 71 -7.37 5.86 -12.19
CA GLY A 71 -8.74 5.41 -12.09
C GLY A 71 -9.55 5.75 -13.33
N ARG A 72 -10.86 5.50 -13.31
CA ARG A 72 -11.77 5.92 -14.39
C ARG A 72 -11.95 7.45 -14.48
N SER A 73 -11.64 8.19 -13.40
CA SER A 73 -11.74 9.66 -13.36
C SER A 73 -10.62 10.35 -14.12
N GLY A 74 -9.48 9.71 -14.32
CA GLY A 74 -8.26 10.29 -14.87
C GLY A 74 -7.39 11.03 -13.84
N THR A 75 -7.86 11.22 -12.59
CA THR A 75 -7.16 11.94 -11.51
C THR A 75 -7.15 11.17 -10.20
N GLY A 76 -7.54 9.89 -10.22
CA GLY A 76 -7.82 9.07 -9.05
C GLY A 76 -6.83 9.26 -7.90
N ALA A 77 -5.59 8.83 -8.06
CA ALA A 77 -4.59 8.89 -6.99
C ALA A 77 -4.25 10.32 -6.50
N VAL A 78 -4.37 11.35 -7.33
CA VAL A 78 -4.20 12.74 -6.90
C VAL A 78 -5.34 13.15 -5.97
N ASP A 79 -6.57 12.83 -6.35
CA ASP A 79 -7.76 13.13 -5.56
C ASP A 79 -7.77 12.33 -4.25
N ASP A 80 -7.32 11.07 -4.29
CA ASP A 80 -7.17 10.19 -3.13
C ASP A 80 -6.16 10.74 -2.14
N ASN A 81 -4.96 11.12 -2.60
CA ASN A 81 -3.92 11.68 -1.75
C ASN A 81 -4.30 13.05 -1.18
N ARG A 82 -5.05 13.86 -1.91
CA ARG A 82 -5.60 15.11 -1.35
C ARG A 82 -6.50 14.82 -0.16
N ARG A 83 -7.44 13.89 -0.31
CA ARG A 83 -8.34 13.48 0.79
C ARG A 83 -7.59 12.81 1.93
N LEU A 84 -6.57 12.00 1.63
CA LEU A 84 -5.72 11.37 2.63
C LEU A 84 -4.96 12.41 3.46
N CYS A 85 -4.33 13.42 2.83
CA CYS A 85 -3.65 14.49 3.55
C CYS A 85 -4.63 15.28 4.43
N GLU A 86 -5.79 15.65 3.91
CA GLU A 86 -6.84 16.30 4.68
C GLU A 86 -7.32 15.44 5.86
N PHE A 87 -7.47 14.13 5.66
CA PHE A 87 -7.81 13.18 6.72
C PHE A 87 -6.75 13.13 7.80
N VAL A 88 -5.47 13.03 7.43
CA VAL A 88 -4.34 13.01 8.37
C VAL A 88 -4.32 14.28 9.22
N TYR A 89 -4.45 15.45 8.60
CA TYR A 89 -4.43 16.73 9.32
C TYR A 89 -5.65 16.91 10.23
N ARG A 90 -6.87 16.61 9.74
CA ARG A 90 -8.10 16.72 10.54
C ARG A 90 -8.13 15.77 11.72
N ASN A 91 -7.54 14.59 11.57
CA ASN A 91 -7.51 13.53 12.59
C ASN A 91 -6.14 13.39 13.26
N LEU A 92 -5.28 14.40 13.15
CA LEU A 92 -3.91 14.36 13.66
C LEU A 92 -3.86 14.01 15.15
N GLY A 93 -4.79 14.50 15.95
CA GLY A 93 -4.91 14.18 17.37
C GLY A 93 -5.47 12.78 17.68
N ALA A 94 -5.98 12.07 16.68
CA ALA A 94 -6.55 10.73 16.82
C ALA A 94 -5.62 9.62 16.29
N ILE A 95 -4.82 9.92 15.25
CA ILE A 95 -3.89 8.95 14.66
C ILE A 95 -2.70 8.80 15.60
N THR A 96 -2.52 7.59 16.13
CA THR A 96 -1.40 7.26 17.04
C THR A 96 -0.11 7.02 16.26
N GLN A 97 -0.17 6.28 15.15
CA GLN A 97 1.01 5.94 14.34
C GLN A 97 0.66 5.76 12.87
N VAL A 98 1.61 6.09 11.99
CA VAL A 98 1.48 5.88 10.54
C VAL A 98 2.47 4.83 10.07
N PHE A 99 2.00 3.88 9.25
CA PHE A 99 2.77 2.84 8.60
C PHE A 99 2.71 3.03 7.07
N PRO A 100 3.62 3.83 6.49
CA PRO A 100 3.71 3.94 5.04
C PRO A 100 4.39 2.70 4.47
N SER A 101 3.87 2.13 3.37
CA SER A 101 4.64 1.17 2.58
C SER A 101 5.36 1.84 1.42
N LEU A 102 6.48 1.24 1.05
CA LEU A 102 7.27 1.60 -0.11
C LEU A 102 7.46 0.36 -0.97
N ASP A 103 6.78 0.33 -2.08
CA ASP A 103 7.09 -0.61 -3.15
C ASP A 103 8.47 -0.28 -3.70
N THR A 104 9.35 -1.29 -3.80
CA THR A 104 10.79 -1.05 -4.00
C THR A 104 11.35 -2.05 -4.98
N HIS A 105 11.76 -1.55 -6.15
CA HIS A 105 12.16 -2.41 -7.25
C HIS A 105 13.56 -2.13 -7.77
N HIS A 106 14.10 -3.15 -8.41
CA HIS A 106 15.33 -3.13 -9.20
C HIS A 106 14.98 -3.48 -10.65
N ALA A 107 15.92 -3.21 -11.60
CA ALA A 107 15.63 -3.45 -13.01
C ALA A 107 15.34 -4.92 -13.36
N MET A 108 16.00 -5.87 -12.68
CA MET A 108 15.97 -7.29 -13.03
C MET A 108 15.04 -8.09 -12.11
N GLN A 109 13.73 -7.85 -12.20
CA GLN A 109 12.71 -8.57 -11.43
C GLN A 109 11.79 -9.35 -12.36
N VAL A 110 11.24 -10.47 -11.87
CA VAL A 110 10.46 -11.45 -12.64
C VAL A 110 9.30 -10.85 -13.42
N PHE A 111 8.74 -9.75 -12.94
CA PHE A 111 7.65 -9.01 -13.56
C PHE A 111 8.10 -7.85 -14.46
N HIS A 112 9.40 -7.67 -14.70
CA HIS A 112 9.90 -6.68 -15.66
C HIS A 112 10.21 -7.31 -17.02
N ALA A 113 9.98 -6.56 -18.09
CA ALA A 113 10.14 -7.03 -19.47
C ALA A 113 11.50 -7.69 -19.75
N ILE A 114 12.59 -7.15 -19.16
CA ILE A 114 13.97 -7.67 -19.37
C ILE A 114 14.13 -9.13 -18.91
N TRP A 115 13.29 -9.62 -17.99
CA TRP A 115 13.36 -10.98 -17.48
C TRP A 115 12.98 -12.04 -18.52
N LEU A 116 12.11 -11.68 -19.46
CA LEU A 116 11.52 -12.62 -20.41
C LEU A 116 11.94 -12.31 -21.85
N VAL A 117 12.00 -13.35 -22.65
CA VAL A 117 12.18 -13.26 -24.12
C VAL A 117 11.28 -14.26 -24.83
N ASP A 118 10.85 -13.90 -26.07
CA ASP A 118 10.21 -14.82 -27.00
C ASP A 118 11.27 -15.66 -27.78
N GLU A 119 10.82 -16.45 -28.76
CA GLU A 119 11.71 -17.25 -29.62
C GLU A 119 12.68 -16.44 -30.47
N HIS A 120 12.39 -15.14 -30.68
CA HIS A 120 13.21 -14.21 -31.47
C HIS A 120 14.10 -13.32 -30.61
N GLY A 121 14.01 -13.47 -29.26
CA GLY A 121 14.76 -12.64 -28.31
C GLY A 121 14.09 -11.29 -28.00
N ASN A 122 12.83 -11.07 -28.40
CA ASN A 122 12.09 -9.85 -28.04
C ASN A 122 11.51 -9.96 -26.63
N HIS A 123 11.47 -8.84 -25.93
CA HIS A 123 10.83 -8.74 -24.61
C HIS A 123 9.31 -8.53 -24.73
N PRO A 124 8.51 -8.98 -23.73
CA PRO A 124 7.10 -8.63 -23.69
C PRO A 124 6.92 -7.12 -23.48
N ALA A 125 5.85 -6.59 -24.03
CA ALA A 125 5.45 -5.20 -23.77
C ALA A 125 4.93 -5.03 -22.33
N PRO A 126 5.01 -3.83 -21.73
CA PRO A 126 4.33 -3.54 -20.49
C PRO A 126 2.84 -3.92 -20.55
N TYR A 127 2.30 -4.39 -19.42
CA TYR A 127 0.92 -4.90 -19.24
C TYR A 127 0.63 -6.22 -19.97
N THR A 128 1.64 -6.91 -20.51
CA THR A 128 1.45 -8.28 -21.01
C THR A 128 1.16 -9.20 -19.83
N LEU A 129 0.08 -9.96 -19.91
CA LEU A 129 -0.22 -11.06 -18.99
C LEU A 129 0.50 -12.32 -19.50
N VAL A 130 1.27 -12.96 -18.65
CA VAL A 130 2.04 -14.16 -18.95
C VAL A 130 1.46 -15.33 -18.15
N SER A 131 0.73 -16.19 -18.84
CA SER A 131 0.11 -17.36 -18.23
C SER A 131 1.08 -18.53 -18.08
N ALA A 132 0.74 -19.47 -17.19
CA ALA A 132 1.49 -20.72 -17.04
C ALA A 132 1.53 -21.53 -18.35
N GLU A 133 0.47 -21.48 -19.17
CA GLU A 133 0.39 -22.17 -20.47
C GLU A 133 1.37 -21.56 -21.49
N GLU A 134 1.47 -20.23 -21.53
CA GLU A 134 2.41 -19.54 -22.43
C GLU A 134 3.87 -19.83 -22.06
N VAL A 135 4.19 -19.97 -20.77
CA VAL A 135 5.51 -20.40 -20.30
C VAL A 135 5.74 -21.87 -20.67
N ALA A 136 4.79 -22.76 -20.41
CA ALA A 136 4.91 -24.18 -20.72
C ALA A 136 5.05 -24.44 -22.22
N SER A 137 4.39 -23.65 -23.08
CA SER A 137 4.51 -23.73 -24.54
C SER A 137 5.82 -23.17 -25.08
N GLY A 138 6.59 -22.43 -24.25
CA GLY A 138 7.84 -21.79 -24.65
C GLY A 138 7.65 -20.47 -25.40
N ARG A 139 6.44 -19.89 -25.39
CA ARG A 139 6.19 -18.55 -25.92
C ARG A 139 7.04 -17.51 -25.19
N TRP A 140 7.03 -17.57 -23.85
CA TRP A 140 7.88 -16.76 -23.01
C TRP A 140 8.91 -17.63 -22.28
N ARG A 141 10.13 -17.21 -22.29
CA ARG A 141 11.27 -17.90 -21.69
C ARG A 141 12.11 -16.93 -20.89
N VAL A 142 12.86 -17.43 -19.91
CA VAL A 142 13.84 -16.63 -19.16
C VAL A 142 14.90 -16.06 -20.09
N ASN A 143 15.20 -14.79 -19.92
CA ASN A 143 16.37 -14.15 -20.49
C ASN A 143 17.63 -14.63 -19.75
N GLU A 144 18.44 -15.47 -20.38
CA GLU A 144 19.63 -16.09 -19.76
C GLU A 144 20.65 -15.04 -19.27
N ALA A 145 20.76 -13.89 -19.96
CA ALA A 145 21.66 -12.82 -19.54
C ALA A 145 21.23 -12.18 -18.19
N VAL A 146 19.94 -12.17 -17.89
CA VAL A 146 19.41 -11.72 -16.59
C VAL A 146 19.73 -12.76 -15.51
N ALA A 147 19.51 -14.05 -15.81
CA ALA A 147 19.87 -15.13 -14.89
C ALA A 147 21.36 -15.08 -14.52
N ASP A 148 22.24 -14.95 -15.51
CA ASP A 148 23.69 -14.80 -15.30
C ASP A 148 24.02 -13.58 -14.43
N THR A 149 23.41 -12.43 -14.70
CA THR A 149 23.64 -11.19 -13.93
C THR A 149 23.23 -11.33 -12.47
N LEU A 150 22.16 -12.06 -12.20
CA LEU A 150 21.69 -12.35 -10.84
C LEU A 150 22.42 -13.52 -10.17
N GLY A 151 23.37 -14.14 -10.87
CA GLY A 151 24.11 -15.30 -10.36
C GLY A 151 23.24 -16.56 -10.22
N LEU A 152 22.16 -16.63 -10.98
CA LEU A 152 21.25 -17.77 -10.99
C LEU A 152 21.69 -18.81 -12.03
N ASP A 153 21.61 -20.10 -11.67
CA ASP A 153 21.68 -21.16 -12.67
C ASP A 153 20.50 -21.03 -13.64
N VAL A 154 20.78 -21.04 -14.94
CA VAL A 154 19.77 -20.88 -15.99
C VAL A 154 18.69 -21.96 -15.91
N SER A 155 19.04 -23.20 -15.52
CA SER A 155 18.06 -24.27 -15.36
C SER A 155 17.15 -24.04 -14.15
N TYR A 156 17.69 -23.47 -13.07
CA TYR A 156 16.90 -23.01 -11.93
C TYR A 156 15.94 -21.90 -12.35
N ALA A 157 16.42 -20.84 -13.00
CA ALA A 157 15.60 -19.72 -13.43
C ALA A 157 14.44 -20.16 -14.34
N ARG A 158 14.66 -21.12 -15.24
CA ARG A 158 13.62 -21.73 -16.08
C ARG A 158 12.58 -22.50 -15.26
N ARG A 159 13.01 -23.34 -14.30
CA ARG A 159 12.10 -24.03 -13.39
C ARG A 159 11.33 -23.03 -12.52
N HIS A 160 12.01 -21.98 -12.07
CA HIS A 160 11.39 -20.92 -11.27
C HIS A 160 10.27 -20.21 -12.02
N LEU A 161 10.48 -19.78 -13.26
CA LEU A 161 9.44 -19.12 -14.06
C LEU A 161 8.20 -20.01 -14.21
N ALA A 162 8.39 -21.30 -14.54
CA ALA A 162 7.30 -22.26 -14.68
C ALA A 162 6.59 -22.53 -13.34
N HIS A 163 7.34 -22.62 -12.26
CA HIS A 163 6.81 -22.81 -10.91
C HIS A 163 6.01 -21.57 -10.46
N TYR A 164 6.58 -20.39 -10.65
CA TYR A 164 5.98 -19.11 -10.27
C TYR A 164 4.62 -18.89 -10.95
N THR A 165 4.58 -18.95 -12.28
CA THR A 165 3.33 -18.76 -13.03
C THR A 165 2.27 -19.81 -12.71
N ARG A 166 2.67 -21.05 -12.45
CA ARG A 166 1.77 -22.12 -12.01
C ARG A 166 1.17 -21.81 -10.63
N LEU A 167 1.99 -21.36 -9.66
CA LEU A 167 1.50 -21.04 -8.31
C LEU A 167 0.55 -19.83 -8.31
N LEU A 168 0.81 -18.81 -9.14
CA LEU A 168 -0.14 -17.71 -9.30
C LEU A 168 -1.51 -18.20 -9.77
N ALA A 169 -1.53 -19.05 -10.80
CA ALA A 169 -2.78 -19.62 -11.35
C ALA A 169 -3.50 -20.52 -10.32
N GLU A 170 -2.78 -21.39 -9.60
CA GLU A 170 -3.34 -22.27 -8.56
C GLU A 170 -3.85 -21.49 -7.35
N GLY A 171 -3.19 -20.38 -6.99
CA GLY A 171 -3.55 -19.50 -5.87
C GLY A 171 -4.72 -18.55 -6.16
N GLY A 172 -5.27 -18.56 -7.39
CA GLY A 172 -6.35 -17.63 -7.79
C GLY A 172 -5.90 -16.17 -7.83
N LYS A 173 -4.59 -15.95 -7.97
CA LYS A 173 -3.98 -14.62 -8.11
C LYS A 173 -3.98 -14.18 -9.57
N TYR A 174 -3.62 -12.91 -9.80
CA TYR A 174 -3.43 -12.43 -11.17
C TYR A 174 -2.30 -13.21 -11.85
N ASP A 175 -2.43 -13.46 -13.17
CA ASP A 175 -1.32 -13.96 -13.98
C ASP A 175 -0.11 -13.02 -13.85
N LEU A 176 1.10 -13.54 -14.10
CA LEU A 176 2.31 -12.73 -14.09
C LEU A 176 2.12 -11.54 -15.05
N THR A 177 1.92 -10.36 -14.47
CA THR A 177 1.77 -9.12 -15.22
C THR A 177 3.14 -8.49 -15.43
N ILE A 178 3.46 -8.15 -16.68
CA ILE A 178 4.68 -7.41 -16.99
C ILE A 178 4.43 -5.92 -16.77
N TRP A 179 5.00 -5.41 -15.70
CA TRP A 179 4.85 -4.00 -15.35
C TRP A 179 5.87 -3.10 -16.05
N PRO A 180 5.54 -1.82 -16.33
CA PRO A 180 6.58 -0.81 -16.59
C PRO A 180 7.61 -0.80 -15.47
N TYR A 181 8.85 -0.35 -15.76
CA TYR A 181 9.82 -0.10 -14.69
C TYR A 181 9.30 1.02 -13.79
N HIS A 182 9.01 0.71 -12.54
CA HIS A 182 8.41 1.64 -11.60
C HIS A 182 8.98 1.45 -10.19
N ALA A 183 8.75 2.38 -9.29
CA ALA A 183 9.22 2.30 -7.90
C ALA A 183 10.71 1.95 -7.76
N MET A 184 11.54 2.41 -8.70
CA MET A 184 12.97 2.06 -8.76
C MET A 184 13.70 2.64 -7.57
N LEU A 185 14.34 1.79 -6.75
CA LEU A 185 15.06 2.19 -5.54
C LEU A 185 16.03 3.34 -5.81
N GLY A 186 15.89 4.42 -5.04
CA GLY A 186 16.70 5.63 -5.17
C GLY A 186 16.23 6.59 -6.29
N GLY A 187 15.26 6.20 -7.10
CA GLY A 187 14.61 7.08 -8.07
C GLY A 187 13.58 8.02 -7.44
N ILE A 188 13.26 9.11 -8.12
CA ILE A 188 12.24 10.07 -7.65
C ILE A 188 10.84 9.45 -7.60
N GLY A 189 10.54 8.45 -8.43
CA GLY A 189 9.30 7.67 -8.41
C GLY A 189 9.13 6.85 -7.14
N HIS A 190 10.23 6.39 -6.52
CA HIS A 190 10.23 5.62 -5.29
C HIS A 190 9.87 6.45 -4.05
N ALA A 191 10.09 7.75 -4.06
CA ALA A 191 9.75 8.61 -2.93
C ALA A 191 8.23 8.71 -2.73
N LEU A 192 7.80 8.98 -1.49
CA LEU A 192 6.42 9.34 -1.21
C LEU A 192 5.99 10.59 -2.00
N VAL A 193 4.70 10.71 -2.27
CA VAL A 193 4.11 11.98 -2.74
C VAL A 193 4.46 13.08 -1.75
N SER A 194 4.98 14.20 -2.24
CA SER A 194 5.49 15.28 -1.39
C SER A 194 4.48 15.79 -0.37
N ALA A 195 3.20 15.91 -0.73
CA ALA A 195 2.13 16.31 0.19
C ALA A 195 1.92 15.27 1.31
N VAL A 196 1.98 13.98 0.99
CA VAL A 196 1.81 12.90 1.97
C VAL A 196 3.03 12.80 2.87
N GLU A 197 4.23 12.91 2.30
CA GLU A 197 5.49 12.97 3.06
C GLU A 197 5.45 14.12 4.08
N GLU A 198 5.04 15.32 3.64
CA GLU A 198 4.90 16.50 4.50
C GLU A 198 3.87 16.27 5.62
N ALA A 199 2.72 15.68 5.31
CA ALA A 199 1.68 15.39 6.30
C ALA A 199 2.15 14.34 7.33
N ILE A 200 2.83 13.28 6.90
CA ILE A 200 3.39 12.24 7.79
C ILE A 200 4.50 12.83 8.66
N PHE A 201 5.39 13.67 8.09
CA PHE A 201 6.43 14.33 8.84
C PHE A 201 5.85 15.28 9.91
N PHE A 202 4.88 16.11 9.51
CA PHE A 202 4.20 17.03 10.42
C PHE A 202 3.49 16.28 11.56
N HIS A 203 2.77 15.20 11.23
CA HIS A 203 2.16 14.30 12.23
C HIS A 203 3.22 13.75 13.20
N GLY A 204 4.31 13.21 12.66
CA GLY A 204 5.37 12.61 13.48
C GLY A 204 5.95 13.58 14.51
N VAL A 205 6.19 14.83 14.10
CA VAL A 205 6.73 15.88 14.99
C VAL A 205 5.66 16.35 15.97
N ALA A 206 4.45 16.66 15.51
CA ALA A 206 3.36 17.16 16.35
C ALA A 206 2.92 16.15 17.43
N ARG A 207 2.96 14.84 17.10
CA ARG A 207 2.48 13.76 17.97
C ARG A 207 3.60 13.04 18.72
N HIS A 208 4.86 13.40 18.49
CA HIS A 208 6.03 12.63 18.97
C HIS A 208 5.90 11.15 18.59
N SER A 209 5.44 10.88 17.38
CA SER A 209 5.17 9.55 16.84
C SER A 209 6.04 9.28 15.62
N ARG A 210 6.90 8.27 15.71
CA ARG A 210 7.76 7.88 14.60
C ARG A 210 6.96 7.06 13.58
N PRO A 211 6.86 7.49 12.30
CA PRO A 211 6.32 6.63 11.25
C PRO A 211 7.20 5.40 11.06
N GLU A 212 6.59 4.27 10.77
CA GLU A 212 7.30 3.01 10.57
C GLU A 212 7.13 2.52 9.13
N PHE A 213 8.15 2.73 8.33
CA PHE A 213 8.15 2.39 6.91
C PHE A 213 8.23 0.88 6.69
N GLN A 214 7.37 0.36 5.83
CA GLN A 214 7.36 -1.02 5.38
C GLN A 214 7.89 -1.09 3.95
N VAL A 215 9.14 -1.50 3.79
CA VAL A 215 9.76 -1.69 2.46
C VAL A 215 9.43 -3.09 1.96
N LYS A 216 8.92 -3.20 0.72
CA LYS A 216 8.55 -4.47 0.09
C LYS A 216 9.01 -4.50 -1.37
N GLY A 217 9.06 -5.69 -1.98
CA GLY A 217 9.29 -5.83 -3.42
C GLY A 217 10.75 -5.96 -3.87
N GLU A 218 11.73 -6.02 -2.96
CA GLU A 218 13.16 -6.08 -3.33
C GLU A 218 13.60 -7.43 -3.93
N ASN A 219 12.83 -8.53 -3.72
CA ASN A 219 13.23 -9.84 -4.23
C ASN A 219 13.01 -9.93 -5.75
N ALA A 220 14.06 -10.25 -6.49
CA ALA A 220 14.03 -10.35 -7.95
C ALA A 220 13.14 -11.50 -8.49
N LEU A 221 12.80 -12.47 -7.65
CA LEU A 221 12.16 -13.73 -8.04
C LEU A 221 10.65 -13.77 -7.75
N THR A 222 10.10 -12.77 -7.08
CA THR A 222 8.68 -12.73 -6.73
C THR A 222 8.16 -11.32 -6.69
N GLU A 223 6.92 -11.13 -7.11
CA GLU A 223 6.16 -9.91 -6.91
C GLU A 223 5.71 -9.79 -5.45
N HIS A 224 5.48 -8.59 -4.99
CA HIS A 224 5.12 -8.32 -3.62
C HIS A 224 4.08 -7.20 -3.54
N TYR A 225 2.82 -7.50 -3.89
CA TYR A 225 1.75 -6.52 -3.79
C TYR A 225 1.40 -6.19 -2.35
N SER A 226 1.18 -7.20 -1.52
CA SER A 226 0.81 -7.05 -0.12
C SER A 226 1.92 -6.45 0.74
N MET A 227 1.60 -5.64 1.74
CA MET A 227 2.55 -5.24 2.80
C MET A 227 2.97 -6.43 3.68
N LEU A 228 2.22 -7.54 3.63
CA LEU A 228 2.36 -8.66 4.55
C LEU A 228 3.13 -9.83 3.98
N GLY A 229 3.25 -9.96 2.66
CA GLY A 229 3.97 -11.08 2.08
C GLY A 229 4.07 -11.03 0.56
N PRO A 230 5.06 -11.73 -0.03
CA PRO A 230 5.20 -11.84 -1.48
C PRO A 230 4.15 -12.78 -2.07
N GLU A 231 3.92 -12.65 -3.38
CA GLU A 231 2.94 -13.46 -4.12
C GLU A 231 3.27 -14.95 -4.09
N VAL A 232 4.56 -15.29 -4.12
CA VAL A 232 5.06 -16.65 -4.01
C VAL A 232 6.19 -16.67 -2.99
N THR A 233 6.07 -17.53 -2.00
CA THR A 233 6.97 -17.58 -0.84
C THR A 233 8.10 -18.59 -0.98
N GLU A 234 7.99 -19.56 -1.91
CA GLU A 234 8.96 -20.63 -2.11
C GLU A 234 9.30 -20.81 -3.58
N GLY A 235 10.57 -21.03 -3.85
CA GLY A 235 11.08 -21.41 -5.18
C GLY A 235 10.87 -22.89 -5.52
N PRO A 236 11.24 -23.32 -6.76
CA PRO A 236 10.98 -24.66 -7.25
C PRO A 236 11.72 -25.78 -6.49
N ASP A 237 12.77 -25.47 -5.79
CA ASP A 237 13.59 -26.41 -5.02
C ASP A 237 13.30 -26.30 -3.49
N GLY A 238 12.24 -25.58 -3.10
CA GLY A 238 11.86 -25.34 -1.71
C GLY A 238 12.67 -24.24 -1.03
N ASP A 239 13.41 -23.47 -1.79
CA ASP A 239 14.15 -22.33 -1.31
C ASP A 239 13.20 -21.17 -0.96
N ARG A 240 13.43 -20.53 0.17
CA ARG A 240 12.57 -19.46 0.67
C ARG A 240 12.80 -18.16 -0.11
N LEU A 241 11.77 -17.65 -0.76
CA LEU A 241 11.77 -16.36 -1.45
C LEU A 241 11.32 -15.20 -0.54
N GLY A 242 10.51 -15.51 0.45
CA GLY A 242 9.99 -14.54 1.39
C GLY A 242 9.10 -15.20 2.45
N GLY A 243 8.35 -14.40 3.17
CA GLY A 243 7.39 -14.91 4.15
C GLY A 243 6.51 -13.81 4.69
N LYS A 244 5.48 -14.20 5.42
CA LYS A 244 4.51 -13.29 6.03
C LYS A 244 5.20 -12.36 7.03
N ASN A 245 4.91 -11.07 6.96
CA ASN A 245 5.39 -10.05 7.89
C ASN A 245 4.62 -10.13 9.22
N THR A 246 4.95 -11.14 10.01
CA THR A 246 4.30 -11.39 11.31
C THR A 246 4.53 -10.26 12.31
N GLU A 247 5.67 -9.56 12.21
CA GLU A 247 5.97 -8.41 13.07
C GLU A 247 4.98 -7.27 12.85
N LEU A 248 4.66 -6.94 11.57
CA LEU A 248 3.64 -5.95 11.27
C LEU A 248 2.26 -6.40 11.75
N ILE A 249 1.88 -7.66 11.54
CA ILE A 249 0.60 -8.21 12.01
C ILE A 249 0.48 -8.07 13.53
N GLU A 250 1.50 -8.45 14.30
CA GLU A 250 1.51 -8.31 15.76
C GLU A 250 1.37 -6.85 16.20
N LYS A 251 2.00 -5.92 15.48
CA LYS A 251 1.84 -4.48 15.73
C LYS A 251 0.41 -4.04 15.47
N LEU A 252 -0.18 -4.41 14.33
CA LEU A 252 -1.57 -4.05 14.00
C LEU A 252 -2.56 -4.56 15.06
N LEU A 253 -2.35 -5.77 15.56
CA LEU A 253 -3.15 -6.35 16.64
C LEU A 253 -3.09 -5.54 17.95
N SER A 254 -2.09 -4.68 18.13
CA SER A 254 -1.96 -3.82 19.31
C SER A 254 -2.75 -2.51 19.21
N PHE A 255 -3.37 -2.21 18.05
CA PHE A 255 -4.20 -1.02 17.85
C PHE A 255 -5.68 -1.34 18.01
N ASP A 256 -6.46 -0.35 18.44
CA ASP A 256 -7.91 -0.44 18.58
C ASP A 256 -8.62 -0.21 17.24
N ALA A 257 -7.99 0.53 16.32
CA ALA A 257 -8.46 0.75 14.96
C ALA A 257 -7.28 0.78 13.97
N VAL A 258 -7.46 0.09 12.83
CA VAL A 258 -6.53 0.05 11.72
C VAL A 258 -7.21 0.71 10.52
N VAL A 259 -6.71 1.87 10.11
CA VAL A 259 -7.21 2.60 8.95
C VAL A 259 -6.33 2.29 7.76
N VAL A 260 -6.92 1.97 6.60
CA VAL A 260 -6.18 1.61 5.39
C VAL A 260 -6.57 2.57 4.26
N ALA A 261 -5.56 3.14 3.62
CA ALA A 261 -5.68 4.03 2.46
C ALA A 261 -4.46 3.89 1.54
N GLY A 262 -4.54 4.40 0.33
CA GLY A 262 -3.41 4.41 -0.62
C GLY A 262 -3.66 3.62 -1.90
N GLN A 263 -2.59 3.19 -2.57
CA GLN A 263 -2.66 2.68 -3.93
C GLN A 263 -2.12 1.23 -4.06
N ALA A 264 -2.61 0.46 -4.99
CA ALA A 264 -3.88 0.67 -5.70
C ALA A 264 -4.98 -0.18 -5.08
N LYS A 265 -6.23 0.30 -5.10
CA LYS A 265 -7.43 -0.41 -4.60
C LYS A 265 -7.50 -1.86 -5.10
N SER A 266 -7.11 -2.09 -6.36
CA SER A 266 -7.16 -3.39 -7.04
C SER A 266 -5.96 -4.31 -6.82
N HIS A 267 -4.86 -3.81 -6.26
CA HIS A 267 -3.57 -4.52 -6.12
C HIS A 267 -3.04 -4.44 -4.69
N CYS A 268 -2.06 -3.60 -4.41
CA CYS A 268 -1.35 -3.61 -3.13
C CYS A 268 -2.28 -3.46 -1.92
N MET A 269 -3.30 -2.62 -2.02
CA MET A 269 -4.31 -2.49 -0.97
C MET A 269 -5.16 -3.76 -0.84
N ALA A 270 -5.70 -4.27 -1.97
CA ALA A 270 -6.52 -5.48 -1.95
C ALA A 270 -5.75 -6.68 -1.39
N TRP A 271 -4.55 -6.96 -1.90
CA TRP A 271 -3.74 -8.10 -1.42
C TRP A 271 -3.30 -7.95 0.03
N THR A 272 -3.05 -6.74 0.52
CA THR A 272 -2.76 -6.51 1.95
C THR A 272 -3.96 -6.91 2.81
N ILE A 273 -5.18 -6.59 2.36
CA ILE A 273 -6.40 -6.94 3.09
C ILE A 273 -6.70 -8.44 2.97
N ASP A 274 -6.54 -9.04 1.78
CA ASP A 274 -6.72 -10.48 1.60
C ASP A 274 -5.77 -11.28 2.50
N ASP A 275 -4.49 -10.89 2.61
CA ASP A 275 -3.51 -11.53 3.49
C ASP A 275 -3.85 -11.35 4.99
N LEU A 276 -4.46 -10.21 5.38
CA LEU A 276 -4.96 -10.02 6.76
C LEU A 276 -6.13 -10.95 7.06
N LEU A 277 -6.95 -11.27 6.06
CA LEU A 277 -8.14 -12.11 6.20
C LEU A 277 -7.87 -13.61 6.01
N GLU A 278 -6.72 -13.98 5.47
CA GLU A 278 -6.35 -15.38 5.22
C GLU A 278 -6.21 -16.19 6.52
N ASP A 279 -5.64 -15.58 7.55
CA ASP A 279 -5.47 -16.22 8.86
C ASP A 279 -6.72 -15.99 9.72
N ASP A 280 -7.38 -17.07 10.12
CA ASP A 280 -8.64 -17.02 10.88
C ASP A 280 -8.50 -16.27 12.22
N ASP A 281 -7.42 -16.45 12.98
CA ASP A 281 -7.19 -15.76 14.25
C ASP A 281 -6.96 -14.25 14.04
N VAL A 282 -6.19 -13.89 13.00
CA VAL A 282 -5.97 -12.49 12.62
C VAL A 282 -7.28 -11.85 12.16
N ARG A 283 -8.04 -12.54 11.32
CA ARG A 283 -9.34 -12.06 10.81
C ARG A 283 -10.33 -11.81 11.97
N GLU A 284 -10.51 -12.76 12.88
CA GLU A 284 -11.41 -12.59 14.03
C GLU A 284 -11.06 -11.39 14.91
N ARG A 285 -9.77 -11.07 15.00
CA ARG A 285 -9.27 -9.99 15.86
C ARG A 285 -9.21 -8.63 15.19
N LEU A 286 -9.01 -8.56 13.87
CA LEU A 286 -8.79 -7.32 13.12
C LEU A 286 -9.97 -6.91 12.26
N ALA A 287 -10.84 -7.82 11.76
CA ALA A 287 -11.89 -7.45 10.82
C ALA A 287 -12.75 -6.29 11.33
N GLU A 288 -13.32 -6.41 12.53
CA GLU A 288 -14.18 -5.37 13.13
C GLU A 288 -13.43 -4.09 13.56
N ARG A 289 -12.09 -4.06 13.45
CA ARG A 289 -11.25 -2.91 13.78
C ARG A 289 -10.60 -2.29 12.57
N THR A 290 -10.82 -2.84 11.38
CA THR A 290 -10.21 -2.37 10.14
C THR A 290 -11.18 -1.50 9.36
N TYR A 291 -10.73 -0.29 9.01
CA TYR A 291 -11.49 0.75 8.34
C TYR A 291 -10.83 1.08 7.01
N LEU A 292 -11.54 0.86 5.91
CA LEU A 292 -11.06 1.13 4.55
C LEU A 292 -11.58 2.49 4.11
N LEU A 293 -10.69 3.45 3.87
CA LEU A 293 -11.05 4.75 3.32
C LEU A 293 -11.32 4.61 1.82
N GLU A 294 -12.57 4.33 1.45
CA GLU A 294 -12.96 4.04 0.06
C GLU A 294 -12.68 5.18 -0.92
N ASP A 295 -12.70 6.41 -0.42
CA ASP A 295 -12.45 7.64 -1.17
C ASP A 295 -10.97 8.09 -1.15
N CYS A 296 -10.07 7.30 -0.54
CA CYS A 296 -8.63 7.53 -0.53
C CYS A 296 -7.85 6.41 -1.24
N THR A 297 -8.48 5.77 -2.22
CA THR A 297 -7.88 4.70 -3.02
C THR A 297 -8.58 4.58 -4.37
N SER A 298 -7.84 4.28 -5.42
CA SER A 298 -8.35 4.09 -6.79
C SER A 298 -7.82 2.79 -7.40
N PRO A 299 -8.59 2.14 -8.30
CA PRO A 299 -8.13 0.96 -9.03
C PRO A 299 -7.17 1.33 -10.15
N VAL A 300 -6.34 0.38 -10.56
CA VAL A 300 -5.52 0.51 -11.77
C VAL A 300 -6.44 0.52 -13.00
N VAL A 301 -6.35 1.57 -13.80
CA VAL A 301 -7.03 1.72 -15.10
C VAL A 301 -6.03 2.26 -16.11
N VAL A 302 -5.77 1.48 -17.15
CA VAL A 302 -4.98 1.92 -18.32
C VAL A 302 -5.91 1.92 -19.54
N PRO A 303 -6.32 3.08 -20.06
CA PRO A 303 -7.33 3.17 -21.10
C PRO A 303 -7.02 2.30 -22.33
N GLY A 304 -7.95 1.45 -22.72
CA GLY A 304 -7.81 0.53 -23.85
C GLY A 304 -6.89 -0.69 -23.62
N VAL A 305 -6.36 -0.87 -22.41
CA VAL A 305 -5.48 -1.99 -22.04
C VAL A 305 -6.09 -2.80 -20.91
N VAL A 306 -6.23 -2.21 -19.72
CA VAL A 306 -6.81 -2.88 -18.52
C VAL A 306 -7.68 -1.93 -17.72
N ASP A 307 -8.71 -2.45 -17.06
CA ASP A 307 -9.56 -1.73 -16.11
C ASP A 307 -9.98 -2.68 -14.98
N TYR A 308 -9.36 -2.53 -13.82
CA TYR A 308 -9.60 -3.37 -12.64
C TYR A 308 -10.65 -2.78 -11.68
N THR A 309 -11.52 -1.88 -12.14
CA THR A 309 -12.49 -1.22 -11.25
C THR A 309 -13.50 -2.21 -10.70
N ASP A 310 -14.04 -3.08 -11.54
CA ASP A 310 -15.10 -4.00 -11.13
C ASP A 310 -14.58 -5.07 -10.16
N GLU A 311 -13.34 -5.54 -10.36
CA GLU A 311 -12.64 -6.45 -9.45
C GLU A 311 -12.35 -5.80 -8.10
N ALA A 312 -11.90 -4.55 -8.10
CA ALA A 312 -11.63 -3.78 -6.89
C ALA A 312 -12.92 -3.51 -6.08
N ASP A 313 -14.01 -3.17 -6.75
CA ASP A 313 -15.30 -2.92 -6.10
C ASP A 313 -15.86 -4.23 -5.51
N ALA A 314 -15.78 -5.34 -6.25
CA ALA A 314 -16.17 -6.66 -5.74
C ALA A 314 -15.30 -7.10 -4.54
N ALA A 315 -14.00 -6.76 -4.52
CA ALA A 315 -13.14 -7.01 -3.37
C ALA A 315 -13.62 -6.25 -2.13
N PHE A 316 -13.92 -4.96 -2.26
CA PHE A 316 -14.43 -4.14 -1.15
C PHE A 316 -15.77 -4.64 -0.61
N GLU A 317 -16.68 -5.13 -1.49
CA GLU A 317 -17.92 -5.80 -1.06
C GLU A 317 -17.63 -7.05 -0.23
N ARG A 318 -16.66 -7.88 -0.65
CA ARG A 318 -16.23 -9.07 0.12
C ARG A 318 -15.64 -8.69 1.48
N TYR A 319 -14.84 -7.62 1.55
CA TYR A 319 -14.24 -7.15 2.80
C TYR A 319 -15.30 -6.64 3.77
N ALA A 320 -16.28 -5.89 3.29
CA ALA A 320 -17.41 -5.48 4.11
C ALA A 320 -18.23 -6.68 4.62
N ALA A 321 -18.45 -7.70 3.79
CA ALA A 321 -19.11 -8.94 4.19
C ALA A 321 -18.30 -9.76 5.19
N ALA A 322 -16.95 -9.63 5.19
CA ALA A 322 -16.05 -10.26 6.16
C ALA A 322 -15.96 -9.49 7.49
N GLY A 323 -16.65 -8.34 7.62
CA GLY A 323 -16.73 -7.57 8.85
C GLY A 323 -15.86 -6.31 8.90
N LEU A 324 -15.10 -6.00 7.84
CA LEU A 324 -14.37 -4.73 7.74
C LEU A 324 -15.35 -3.57 7.50
N HIS A 325 -14.94 -2.37 7.87
CA HIS A 325 -15.74 -1.17 7.71
C HIS A 325 -15.25 -0.36 6.49
N VAL A 326 -16.11 -0.21 5.50
CA VAL A 326 -15.87 0.71 4.38
C VAL A 326 -16.42 2.08 4.78
N VAL A 327 -15.54 3.07 4.89
CA VAL A 327 -15.84 4.41 5.42
C VAL A 327 -15.27 5.49 4.51
N ARG A 328 -15.68 6.74 4.74
CA ARG A 328 -15.16 7.90 4.01
C ARG A 328 -14.22 8.73 4.86
N SER A 329 -13.24 9.33 4.23
CA SER A 329 -12.29 10.24 4.87
C SER A 329 -12.95 11.49 5.46
N THR A 330 -14.15 11.83 5.01
CA THR A 330 -14.97 12.96 5.48
C THR A 330 -15.82 12.64 6.69
N ASP A 331 -15.98 11.35 7.03
CA ASP A 331 -16.78 10.95 8.18
C ASP A 331 -15.94 11.05 9.46
N PRO A 332 -16.47 11.67 10.53
CA PRO A 332 -15.74 11.74 11.79
C PRO A 332 -15.42 10.34 12.34
N ILE A 333 -14.17 10.10 12.79
CA ILE A 333 -13.76 8.79 13.32
C ILE A 333 -14.68 8.32 14.48
N GLU A 334 -15.12 9.22 15.33
CA GLU A 334 -16.06 8.88 16.43
C GLU A 334 -17.44 8.40 15.97
N ALA A 335 -17.80 8.64 14.71
CA ALA A 335 -19.06 8.14 14.12
C ALA A 335 -18.89 6.77 13.45
N TRP A 336 -17.68 6.26 13.33
CA TRP A 336 -17.42 4.98 12.68
C TRP A 336 -17.93 3.80 13.51
N PRO A 337 -18.45 2.75 12.87
CA PRO A 337 -18.91 1.55 13.56
C PRO A 337 -17.80 0.97 14.46
N GLY A 338 -18.12 0.56 15.68
CA GLY A 338 -17.15 -0.06 16.59
C GLY A 338 -16.21 0.90 17.32
N VAL A 339 -16.00 2.13 16.85
CA VAL A 339 -15.20 3.14 17.55
C VAL A 339 -16.01 3.69 18.73
N ARG A 340 -15.67 3.28 19.94
CA ARG A 340 -16.33 3.76 21.16
C ARG A 340 -15.64 5.04 21.65
N SER A 341 -16.37 6.13 21.73
CA SER A 341 -15.94 7.29 22.49
C SER A 341 -15.77 6.91 23.96
N THR A 342 -14.56 7.09 24.51
CA THR A 342 -14.25 6.86 25.94
C THR A 342 -15.03 7.78 26.89
N ALA A 343 -15.82 8.72 26.37
CA ALA A 343 -16.66 9.63 27.16
C ALA A 343 -17.89 8.95 27.86
N ALA A 344 -18.18 7.67 27.60
CA ALA A 344 -19.31 6.96 28.19
C ALA A 344 -18.95 5.98 29.32
N GLY A 345 -17.68 5.95 29.77
CA GLY A 345 -17.16 4.96 30.72
C GLY A 345 -17.24 5.30 32.21
N GLU A 346 -17.59 6.53 32.61
CA GLU A 346 -17.61 6.92 34.05
C GLU A 346 -18.96 6.80 34.75
N ALA A 347 -19.95 6.14 34.16
CA ALA A 347 -21.27 5.92 34.81
C ALA A 347 -21.51 4.46 35.18
N ARG A 348 -20.50 3.77 35.77
CA ARG A 348 -20.76 2.49 36.47
C ARG A 348 -20.04 2.42 37.81
N SER A 349 -20.90 2.30 38.84
CA SER A 349 -20.72 1.89 40.23
C SER A 349 -20.33 2.98 41.24
N THR A 350 -21.33 3.71 41.68
CA THR A 350 -21.58 3.86 43.11
C THR A 350 -23.06 3.45 43.33
N GLY A 351 -23.19 2.23 43.79
CA GLY A 351 -24.47 1.67 44.22
C GLY A 351 -24.20 0.39 44.94
#